data_f01e7c3406ace1b846a886d9ed9ac9f7
#
_entry.id   f01e7c3406ace1b846a886d9ed9ac9f7
#
_cell.length_a   1.000
_cell.length_b   1.000
_cell.length_c   1.000
_cell.angle_alpha   90.00
_cell.angle_beta   90.00
_cell.angle_gamma   90.00
#
_symmetry.space_group_name_H-M   'P 1'
#
loop_
_entity.id
_entity.type
_entity.pdbx_description
1 polymer ?
#
loop_
_entity_poly.entity_id
_entity_poly.type
_entity_poly.pdbx_seq_one_letter_code
_entity_poly.pdbx_strand_id
1 'polypeptide(L)' 'VRVELRLHGGLRELLPAAARGRGEVELVPGAAVADLLAQLGVQRKVVVACNDAEVPATHPLQDGDKIAIFSAVSGGLI' A
#
# COMPACT_ATOMS: atom_id res chain seq x y z
N VAL A 1 -5.18 13.01 5.55
CA VAL A 1 -5.67 12.59 4.22
C VAL A 1 -6.11 11.15 4.27
N ARG A 2 -7.08 10.80 3.49
CA ARG A 2 -7.60 9.45 3.41
C ARG A 2 -7.29 8.86 2.05
N VAL A 3 -6.67 7.69 2.04
CA VAL A 3 -6.34 7.00 0.80
C VAL A 3 -7.09 5.68 0.74
N GLU A 4 -7.43 5.27 -0.47
CA GLU A 4 -8.03 3.96 -0.72
C GLU A 4 -6.90 2.97 -0.88
N LEU A 5 -7.00 1.83 -0.18
CA LEU A 5 -5.93 0.85 -0.13
C LEU A 5 -6.37 -0.46 -0.76
N ARG A 6 -5.52 -1.02 -1.60
CA ARG A 6 -5.71 -2.36 -2.17
C ARG A 6 -4.44 -3.16 -1.95
N LEU A 7 -4.59 -4.30 -1.31
CA LEU A 7 -3.48 -5.21 -1.07
C LEU A 7 -3.64 -6.45 -1.93
N HIS A 8 -2.56 -6.86 -2.54
CA HIS A 8 -2.55 -8.00 -3.46
C HIS A 8 -1.64 -9.11 -2.96
N GLY A 9 -1.95 -10.34 -3.33
CA GLY A 9 -1.18 -11.50 -2.93
C GLY A 9 -1.23 -11.72 -1.44
N GLY A 10 -0.12 -12.15 -0.86
CA GLY A 10 -0.04 -12.43 0.57
C GLY A 10 -0.24 -11.22 1.46
N LEU A 11 -0.18 -10.02 0.90
CA LEU A 11 -0.38 -8.80 1.69
C LEU A 11 -1.82 -8.63 2.14
N ARG A 12 -2.75 -9.33 1.53
CA ARG A 12 -4.16 -9.24 1.89
C ARG A 12 -4.41 -9.61 3.35
N GLU A 13 -3.51 -10.37 3.95
CA GLU A 13 -3.62 -10.77 5.34
C GLU A 13 -3.50 -9.60 6.30
N LEU A 14 -2.96 -8.47 5.85
CA LEU A 14 -2.83 -7.28 6.68
C LEU A 14 -4.17 -6.60 6.95
N LEU A 15 -5.20 -6.98 6.22
CA LEU A 15 -6.55 -6.46 6.42
C LEU A 15 -7.50 -7.60 6.80
N PRO A 16 -8.62 -7.29 7.46
CA PRO A 16 -9.61 -8.31 7.75
C PRO A 16 -10.07 -9.06 6.51
N ALA A 17 -10.33 -10.34 6.65
CA ALA A 17 -10.77 -11.16 5.53
C ALA A 17 -12.00 -10.58 4.83
N ALA A 18 -12.90 -9.97 5.60
CA ALA A 18 -14.11 -9.37 5.06
C ALA A 18 -13.81 -8.20 4.12
N ALA A 19 -12.66 -7.57 4.27
CA ALA A 19 -12.26 -6.45 3.43
C ALA A 19 -11.77 -6.89 2.05
N ARG A 20 -11.43 -8.17 1.89
CA ARG A 20 -10.98 -8.73 0.62
C ARG A 20 -9.77 -7.98 0.04
N GLY A 21 -8.86 -7.56 0.94
CA GLY A 21 -7.67 -6.83 0.52
C GLY A 21 -7.92 -5.37 0.19
N ARG A 22 -9.09 -4.84 0.50
CA ARG A 22 -9.42 -3.43 0.27
C ARG A 22 -9.67 -2.72 1.59
N GLY A 23 -9.35 -1.46 1.63
CA GLY A 23 -9.63 -0.67 2.82
C GLY A 23 -9.33 0.80 2.59
N GLU A 24 -9.56 1.59 3.62
CA GLU A 24 -9.20 3.00 3.62
C GLU A 24 -8.31 3.25 4.81
N VAL A 25 -7.31 4.11 4.62
CA VAL A 25 -6.37 4.47 5.67
C VAL A 25 -6.31 5.98 5.76
N GLU A 26 -6.37 6.49 6.98
CA GLU A 26 -6.22 7.92 7.19
C GLU A 26 -4.81 8.22 7.64
N LEU A 27 -4.20 9.21 7.02
CA LEU A 27 -2.82 9.60 7.26
C LEU A 27 -2.75 11.09 7.53
N VAL A 28 -1.68 11.52 8.20
CA VAL A 28 -1.46 12.95 8.41
C VAL A 28 -1.14 13.61 7.06
N PRO A 29 -1.51 14.88 6.88
CA PRO A 29 -1.16 15.59 5.66
C PRO A 29 0.36 15.59 5.46
N GLY A 30 0.78 15.34 4.22
CA GLY A 30 2.20 15.27 3.91
C GLY A 30 2.83 13.90 4.07
N ALA A 31 2.07 12.92 4.54
CA ALA A 31 2.59 11.55 4.68
C ALA A 31 3.00 11.00 3.32
N ALA A 32 4.05 10.20 3.32
CA ALA A 32 4.55 9.54 2.11
C ALA A 32 4.16 8.07 2.13
N VAL A 33 4.42 7.38 1.01
CA VAL A 33 4.18 5.95 0.91
C VAL A 33 4.87 5.19 2.03
N ALA A 34 6.10 5.59 2.39
CA ALA A 34 6.83 4.95 3.48
C ALA A 34 6.07 5.01 4.80
N ASP A 35 5.40 6.13 5.07
CA ASP A 35 4.60 6.26 6.29
C ASP A 35 3.41 5.31 6.27
N LEU A 36 2.78 5.14 5.12
CA LEU A 36 1.70 4.20 4.97
C LEU A 36 2.16 2.77 5.23
N LEU A 37 3.29 2.39 4.64
CA LEU A 37 3.84 1.06 4.83
C LEU A 37 4.20 0.80 6.29
N ALA A 38 4.75 1.79 6.97
CA ALA A 38 5.08 1.67 8.39
C ALA A 38 3.80 1.48 9.23
N GLN A 39 2.76 2.21 8.90
CA GLN A 39 1.49 2.11 9.63
C GLN A 39 0.84 0.74 9.45
N LEU A 40 1.00 0.15 8.26
CA LEU A 40 0.48 -1.18 7.97
C LEU A 40 1.35 -2.29 8.53
N GLY A 41 2.57 -1.97 8.95
CA GLY A 41 3.50 -2.99 9.44
C GLY A 41 4.13 -3.80 8.34
N VAL A 42 4.19 -3.26 7.13
CA VAL A 42 4.80 -3.96 6.01
C VAL A 42 6.31 -3.92 6.14
N GLN A 43 6.93 -5.09 6.23
CA GLN A 43 8.38 -5.20 6.39
C GLN A 43 9.07 -5.89 5.23
N ARG A 44 8.29 -6.33 4.25
CA ARG A 44 8.84 -7.00 3.07
C ARG A 44 8.92 -6.01 1.92
N LYS A 45 9.71 -6.37 0.91
CA LYS A 45 9.78 -5.54 -0.28
C LYS A 45 8.45 -5.57 -1.02
N VAL A 46 7.98 -4.40 -1.39
CA VAL A 46 6.73 -4.27 -2.11
C VAL A 46 6.87 -3.25 -3.21
N VAL A 47 5.98 -3.37 -4.20
CA VAL A 47 5.82 -2.37 -5.24
C VAL A 47 4.52 -1.63 -4.93
N VAL A 48 4.58 -0.31 -4.94
CA VAL A 48 3.42 0.52 -4.64
C VAL A 48 3.05 1.31 -5.88
N ALA A 49 1.78 1.25 -6.23
CA ALA A 49 1.23 2.05 -7.31
C ALA A 49 0.24 3.05 -6.73
N CYS A 50 0.33 4.29 -7.19
CA CYS A 50 -0.59 5.35 -6.82
C CYS A 50 -1.33 5.78 -8.06
N ASN A 51 -2.66 5.60 -8.06
CA ASN A 51 -3.51 5.93 -9.21
C ASN A 51 -3.00 5.26 -10.50
N ASP A 52 -2.65 3.97 -10.38
CA ASP A 52 -2.19 3.11 -11.48
C ASP A 52 -0.79 3.42 -11.99
N ALA A 53 -0.01 4.21 -11.24
CA ALA A 53 1.37 4.49 -11.60
C ALA A 53 2.29 4.08 -10.46
N GLU A 54 3.35 3.35 -10.78
CA GLU A 54 4.31 2.94 -9.77
C GLU A 54 5.01 4.17 -9.19
N VAL A 55 5.14 4.21 -7.87
CA VAL A 55 5.74 5.35 -7.18
C VAL A 55 6.74 4.86 -6.14
N PRO A 56 7.77 5.68 -5.83
CA PRO A 56 8.74 5.34 -4.80
C PRO A 56 8.16 5.54 -3.40
N ALA A 57 8.87 5.03 -2.40
CA ALA A 57 8.46 5.16 -1.01
C ALA A 57 8.42 6.62 -0.54
N THR A 58 9.14 7.50 -1.22
CA THR A 58 9.17 8.91 -0.90
C THR A 58 8.01 9.70 -1.49
N HIS A 59 7.18 9.05 -2.31
CA HIS A 59 6.07 9.72 -2.97
C HIS A 59 5.05 10.24 -1.94
N PRO A 60 4.71 11.53 -1.95
CA PRO A 60 3.73 12.06 -1.01
C PRO A 60 2.31 11.62 -1.40
N LEU A 61 1.50 11.37 -0.39
CA LEU A 61 0.12 10.92 -0.57
C LEU A 61 -0.84 12.08 -0.43
N GLN A 62 -1.90 12.05 -1.21
CA GLN A 62 -2.93 13.08 -1.19
C GLN A 62 -4.28 12.44 -0.92
N ASP A 63 -5.21 13.25 -0.46
CA ASP A 63 -6.55 12.79 -0.17
C ASP A 63 -7.21 12.24 -1.43
N GLY A 64 -7.80 11.06 -1.31
CA GLY A 64 -8.46 10.41 -2.43
C GLY A 64 -7.56 9.55 -3.29
N ASP A 65 -6.25 9.48 -2.99
CA ASP A 65 -5.35 8.63 -3.76
C ASP A 65 -5.74 7.16 -3.62
N LYS A 66 -5.58 6.43 -4.72
CA LYS A 66 -5.80 4.98 -4.75
C LYS A 66 -4.46 4.29 -4.74
N ILE A 67 -4.18 3.58 -3.66
CA ILE A 67 -2.88 2.94 -3.45
C ILE A 67 -3.04 1.44 -3.60
N ALA A 68 -2.25 0.85 -4.49
CA ALA A 68 -2.18 -0.59 -4.65
C ALA A 68 -0.81 -1.06 -4.23
N ILE A 69 -0.76 -2.12 -3.43
CA ILE A 69 0.51 -2.66 -2.92
C ILE A 69 0.63 -4.10 -3.37
N PHE A 70 1.73 -4.41 -4.03
CA PHE A 70 2.03 -5.74 -4.54
C PHE A 70 3.29 -6.25 -3.86
N SER A 71 3.34 -7.55 -3.62
CA SER A 71 4.58 -8.16 -3.14
C SER A 71 5.62 -8.12 -4.27
N ALA A 72 6.79 -7.61 -3.95
CA ALA A 72 7.89 -7.58 -4.91
C ALA A 72 8.62 -8.91 -4.98
N VAL A 73 8.28 -9.83 -4.12
CA VAL A 73 8.86 -11.17 -4.16
C VAL A 73 8.24 -11.90 -5.34
N SER A 74 8.93 -11.82 -6.40
CA SER A 74 8.52 -12.59 -7.54
C SER A 74 8.98 -13.97 -7.28
N GLY A 75 8.22 -14.78 -6.89
CA GLY A 75 8.53 -16.12 -6.81
C GLY A 75 9.92 -16.39 -7.27
N GLY A 76 10.41 -15.56 -7.10
CA GLY A 76 11.60 -15.53 -7.42
C GLY A 76 12.32 -16.13 -8.43
N LEU A 77 11.97 -16.28 -8.37
CA LEU A 77 12.39 -16.72 -8.76
C LEU A 77 13.10 -17.42 -8.85
N ILE A 78 13.20 -17.65 -8.95
CA ILE A 78 13.57 -18.27 -8.94
C ILE A 78 13.83 -18.69 -9.09
#